data_cd791cbc3d2d94fd6fd536009e13b5d7
#
_entry.id   cd791cbc3d2d94fd6fd536009e13b5d7
#
_cell.length_a   1.000
_cell.length_b   1.000
_cell.length_c   1.000
_cell.angle_alpha   90.00
_cell.angle_beta   90.00
_cell.angle_gamma   90.00
#
_symmetry.space_group_name_H-M   'P 1'
#
loop_
_entity.id
_entity.type
_entity.pdbx_description
1 polymer ?
#
loop_
_entity_poly.entity_id
_entity_poly.type
_entity_poly.pdbx_seq_one_letter_code
_entity_poly.pdbx_strand_id
1 'polypeptide(L)'
;MTQDCAVVVPEGLDEAEPLVVVAAVIVQEGRLLVVSKKAAPEVFYLPGGKPDAGEEPMEALVRELDEELGVCPLKPRFLAVVEALAALEGVPMKMTVFEAGISKTPRPAAELADLRWITGGEADVRLAPAVRDQVLPLLRKNGLLAS
;
A
#
# COMPACT_ATOMS: atom_id res chain seq x y z
N MET A 1 -22.78 15.12 -15.92
CA MET A 1 -22.73 15.23 -15.76
C MET A 1 -22.65 15.37 -15.43
N THR A 2 -22.68 15.46 -15.38
CA THR A 2 -22.70 15.66 -15.02
C THR A 2 -22.66 15.77 -14.41
N GLN A 3 -22.80 15.86 -14.20
CA GLN A 3 -22.94 15.98 -13.52
C GLN A 3 -23.05 15.99 -12.78
N ASP A 4 -23.33 16.02 -12.84
CA ASP A 4 -23.61 16.10 -12.11
C ASP A 4 -23.47 16.16 -11.32
N CYS A 5 -23.38 16.14 -11.36
CA CYS A 5 -23.31 16.26 -10.70
C CYS A 5 -23.11 16.38 -9.87
N ALA A 6 -23.09 16.40 -9.96
CA ALA A 6 -22.98 16.64 -9.24
C ALA A 6 -22.85 16.80 -8.39
N VAL A 7 -22.86 16.74 -8.40
CA VAL A 7 -22.80 16.91 -7.67
C VAL A 7 -22.75 17.15 -6.71
N VAL A 8 -22.88 16.75 -6.41
CA VAL A 8 -22.90 17.14 -5.74
C VAL A 8 -22.66 17.22 -4.68
N VAL A 9 -22.32 17.10 -4.31
CA VAL A 9 -22.03 17.13 -3.36
C VAL A 9 -22.12 17.85 -2.47
N PRO A 10 -22.16 17.87 -2.10
CA PRO A 10 -22.08 18.61 -1.39
C PRO A 10 -21.55 18.85 -0.44
N GLU A 11 -21.50 19.15 -0.03
CA GLU A 11 -21.06 19.36 0.72
C GLU A 11 -20.26 18.92 1.27
N GLY A 12 -19.90 19.22 1.17
CA GLY A 12 -18.80 18.99 1.65
C GLY A 12 -18.27 17.84 2.11
N LEU A 13 -18.52 17.19 2.08
CA LEU A 13 -17.96 16.20 2.49
C LEU A 13 -17.53 15.44 1.61
N ASP A 14 -17.91 15.52 1.16
CA ASP A 14 -17.55 14.89 0.43
C ASP A 14 -16.50 15.05 -0.18
N GLU A 15 -16.51 15.83 -0.11
CA GLU A 15 -15.40 16.17 -0.50
C GLU A 15 -14.43 15.27 -0.27
N ALA A 16 -14.70 14.53 0.41
CA ALA A 16 -13.67 13.64 0.74
C ALA A 16 -13.74 12.41 -0.08
N GLU A 17 -13.51 12.56 -1.35
CA GLU A 17 -13.23 11.38 -2.13
C GLU A 17 -12.00 10.73 -1.55
N PRO A 18 -12.03 9.43 -1.27
CA PRO A 18 -10.85 8.77 -0.72
C PRO A 18 -9.71 8.74 -1.73
N LEU A 19 -8.51 8.84 -1.20
CA LEU A 19 -7.31 8.58 -1.99
C LEU A 19 -7.32 7.10 -2.35
N VAL A 20 -7.31 6.79 -3.65
CA VAL A 20 -7.33 5.39 -4.10
C VAL A 20 -5.92 4.97 -4.42
N VAL A 21 -5.47 3.88 -3.81
CA VAL A 21 -4.12 3.34 -4.03
C VAL A 21 -4.19 1.83 -4.17
N VAL A 22 -3.12 1.27 -4.73
CA VAL A 22 -2.91 -0.18 -4.78
C VAL A 22 -1.64 -0.48 -4.00
N ALA A 23 -1.57 -1.66 -3.40
CA ALA A 23 -0.42 -2.02 -2.60
C ALA A 23 -0.21 -3.54 -2.64
N ALA A 24 1.02 -3.95 -2.35
CA ALA A 24 1.39 -5.36 -2.34
C ALA A 24 1.78 -5.81 -0.94
N VAL A 25 1.28 -6.98 -0.57
CA VAL A 25 1.75 -7.74 0.57
C VAL A 25 2.76 -8.74 0.03
N ILE A 26 4.01 -8.56 0.38
CA ILE A 26 5.11 -9.40 -0.06
C ILE A 26 5.74 -9.98 1.21
N VAL A 27 5.57 -11.29 1.41
CA VAL A 27 6.09 -11.96 2.60
C VAL A 27 7.14 -12.97 2.18
N GLN A 28 8.32 -12.90 2.79
CA GLN A 28 9.39 -13.87 2.58
C GLN A 28 9.96 -14.24 3.94
N GLU A 29 10.10 -15.56 4.18
CA GLU A 29 10.68 -16.07 5.42
C GLU A 29 10.01 -15.49 6.67
N GLY A 30 8.68 -15.36 6.60
CA GLY A 30 7.90 -14.88 7.73
C GLY A 30 7.97 -13.40 7.98
N ARG A 31 8.46 -12.61 7.01
CA ARG A 31 8.60 -11.17 7.15
C ARG A 31 7.91 -10.43 6.02
N LEU A 32 7.31 -9.32 6.36
CA LEU A 32 6.58 -8.46 5.44
C LEU A 32 7.48 -7.34 4.95
N LEU A 33 7.47 -7.10 3.65
CA LEU A 33 8.20 -5.99 3.06
C LEU A 33 7.43 -4.69 3.26
N VAL A 34 8.07 -3.70 3.87
CA VAL A 34 7.53 -2.35 4.00
C VAL A 34 8.58 -1.35 3.50
N VAL A 35 8.11 -0.19 3.08
CA VAL A 35 8.95 0.83 2.47
C VAL A 35 8.64 2.20 3.07
N SER A 36 9.60 3.13 2.93
CA SER A 36 9.38 4.52 3.31
C SER A 36 9.82 5.44 2.18
N LYS A 37 9.23 6.63 2.14
CA LYS A 37 9.54 7.63 1.12
C LYS A 37 10.53 8.65 1.65
N LYS A 38 11.28 9.26 0.73
CA LYS A 38 12.24 10.32 1.09
C LYS A 38 11.55 11.48 1.78
N ALA A 39 10.28 11.74 1.46
CA ALA A 39 9.52 12.81 2.09
C ALA A 39 9.24 12.54 3.58
N ALA A 40 9.21 11.28 3.99
CA ALA A 40 8.96 10.90 5.39
C ALA A 40 9.63 9.56 5.65
N PRO A 41 10.97 9.52 5.74
CA PRO A 41 11.70 8.25 5.78
C PRO A 41 11.49 7.44 7.05
N GLU A 42 10.90 8.04 8.07
CA GLU A 42 10.66 7.35 9.34
C GLU A 42 9.35 6.58 9.37
N VAL A 43 8.45 6.75 8.37
CA VAL A 43 7.15 6.08 8.34
C VAL A 43 7.15 5.02 7.25
N PHE A 44 6.83 3.78 7.63
CA PHE A 44 6.84 2.64 6.71
C PHE A 44 5.43 2.15 6.39
N TYR A 45 5.22 1.78 5.14
CA TYR A 45 3.94 1.27 4.66
C TYR A 45 4.19 0.28 3.52
N LEU A 46 3.11 -0.26 2.96
CA LEU A 46 3.23 -1.25 1.87
C LEU A 46 3.71 -0.58 0.59
N PRO A 47 4.53 -1.27 -0.21
CA PRO A 47 4.89 -0.76 -1.53
C PRO A 47 3.67 -0.71 -2.45
N GLY A 48 3.63 0.29 -3.31
CA GLY A 48 2.53 0.51 -4.23
C GLY A 48 2.36 1.98 -4.54
N GLY A 49 1.19 2.37 -5.02
CA GLY A 49 0.95 3.75 -5.34
C GLY A 49 -0.41 3.98 -5.96
N LYS A 50 -0.59 5.14 -6.58
CA LYS A 50 -1.85 5.52 -7.20
C LYS A 50 -1.94 5.00 -8.62
N PRO A 51 -3.08 4.41 -9.02
CA PRO A 51 -3.29 4.11 -10.43
C PRO A 51 -3.33 5.40 -11.25
N ASP A 52 -2.78 5.35 -12.44
CA ASP A 52 -2.93 6.44 -13.40
C ASP A 52 -4.32 6.37 -14.02
N ALA A 53 -4.74 7.46 -14.66
CA ALA A 53 -6.04 7.50 -15.31
C ALA A 53 -6.18 6.35 -16.30
N GLY A 54 -7.28 5.57 -16.17
CA GLY A 54 -7.54 4.44 -17.05
C GLY A 54 -6.76 3.18 -16.73
N GLU A 55 -5.92 3.22 -15.70
CA GLU A 55 -5.10 2.07 -15.32
C GLU A 55 -5.87 1.17 -14.36
N GLU A 56 -5.86 -0.14 -14.63
CA GLU A 56 -6.45 -1.10 -13.70
C GLU A 56 -5.55 -1.25 -12.48
N PRO A 57 -6.12 -1.66 -11.33
CA PRO A 57 -5.30 -1.80 -10.12
C PRO A 57 -4.08 -2.70 -10.30
N MET A 58 -4.22 -3.83 -10.99
CA MET A 58 -3.08 -4.72 -11.20
C MET A 58 -2.02 -4.10 -12.08
N GLU A 59 -2.44 -3.35 -13.11
CA GLU A 59 -1.49 -2.65 -13.98
C GLU A 59 -0.71 -1.61 -13.18
N ALA A 60 -1.41 -0.89 -12.30
CA ALA A 60 -0.77 0.10 -11.44
C ALA A 60 0.24 -0.56 -10.51
N LEU A 61 -0.12 -1.71 -9.95
CA LEU A 61 0.78 -2.42 -9.05
C LEU A 61 2.05 -2.86 -9.77
N VAL A 62 1.92 -3.43 -10.96
CA VAL A 62 3.07 -3.85 -11.75
C VAL A 62 3.99 -2.67 -12.01
N ARG A 63 3.42 -1.55 -12.43
CA ARG A 63 4.22 -0.35 -12.73
C ARG A 63 4.90 0.20 -11.48
N GLU A 64 4.15 0.30 -10.38
CA GLU A 64 4.71 0.87 -9.14
C GLU A 64 5.84 0.00 -8.57
N LEU A 65 5.66 -1.32 -8.58
CA LEU A 65 6.72 -2.20 -8.06
C LEU A 65 7.97 -2.13 -8.91
N ASP A 66 7.81 -1.97 -10.22
CA ASP A 66 8.97 -1.79 -11.09
C ASP A 66 9.68 -0.46 -10.80
N GLU A 67 8.92 0.62 -10.69
CA GLU A 67 9.49 1.95 -10.45
C GLU A 67 10.14 2.06 -9.08
N GLU A 68 9.49 1.51 -8.05
CA GLU A 68 9.93 1.70 -6.68
C GLU A 68 10.97 0.69 -6.24
N LEU A 69 10.86 -0.55 -6.70
CA LEU A 69 11.68 -1.65 -6.17
C LEU A 69 12.43 -2.42 -7.23
N GLY A 70 12.16 -2.17 -8.52
CA GLY A 70 12.82 -2.86 -9.60
C GLY A 70 12.44 -4.32 -9.72
N VAL A 71 11.21 -4.68 -9.31
CA VAL A 71 10.76 -6.07 -9.32
C VAL A 71 9.42 -6.20 -10.02
N CYS A 72 9.10 -7.43 -10.45
CA CYS A 72 7.78 -7.78 -10.97
C CYS A 72 7.06 -8.62 -9.93
N PRO A 73 5.74 -8.42 -9.74
CA PRO A 73 4.99 -9.30 -8.86
C PRO A 73 4.82 -10.67 -9.50
N LEU A 74 4.97 -11.72 -8.68
CA LEU A 74 4.81 -13.10 -9.11
C LEU A 74 3.53 -13.66 -8.51
N LYS A 75 2.68 -14.24 -9.38
CA LYS A 75 1.42 -14.87 -8.96
C LYS A 75 0.61 -13.95 -8.04
N PRO A 76 0.39 -12.70 -8.46
CA PRO A 76 -0.37 -11.78 -7.60
C PRO A 76 -1.83 -12.22 -7.51
N ARG A 77 -2.40 -12.03 -6.32
CA ARG A 77 -3.81 -12.33 -6.12
C ARG A 77 -4.41 -11.30 -5.18
N PHE A 78 -5.67 -10.99 -5.41
CA PHE A 78 -6.39 -10.05 -4.57
C PHE A 78 -6.46 -10.57 -3.13
N LEU A 79 -6.17 -9.71 -2.17
CA LEU A 79 -6.23 -10.06 -0.75
C LEU A 79 -7.37 -9.32 -0.04
N ALA A 80 -7.43 -8.02 -0.16
CA ALA A 80 -8.41 -7.24 0.59
C ALA A 80 -8.47 -5.80 0.08
N VAL A 81 -9.54 -5.11 0.45
CA VAL A 81 -9.62 -3.65 0.35
C VAL A 81 -9.55 -3.10 1.76
N VAL A 82 -8.61 -2.20 2.01
CA VAL A 82 -8.38 -1.61 3.32
C VAL A 82 -8.73 -0.13 3.26
N GLU A 83 -9.49 0.36 4.24
CA GLU A 83 -9.81 1.78 4.34
C GLU A 83 -9.22 2.33 5.62
N ALA A 84 -8.49 3.45 5.50
CA ALA A 84 -7.80 4.06 6.62
C ALA A 84 -7.43 5.48 6.24
N LEU A 85 -6.81 6.21 7.16
CA LEU A 85 -6.21 7.49 6.83
C LEU A 85 -4.86 7.27 6.19
N ALA A 86 -4.61 7.99 5.09
CA ALA A 86 -3.30 7.94 4.45
C ALA A 86 -2.28 8.61 5.36
N ALA A 87 -1.14 7.94 5.59
CA ALA A 87 -0.16 8.34 6.59
C ALA A 87 0.42 9.71 6.32
N LEU A 88 0.67 10.04 5.05
CA LEU A 88 1.34 11.29 4.70
C LEU A 88 0.34 12.40 4.37
N GLU A 89 -0.76 12.04 3.71
CA GLU A 89 -1.73 13.02 3.26
C GLU A 89 -2.79 13.35 4.31
N GLY A 90 -3.02 12.44 5.25
CA GLY A 90 -4.01 12.66 6.29
C GLY A 90 -5.46 12.63 5.84
N VAL A 91 -5.72 12.11 4.63
CA VAL A 91 -7.06 12.02 4.07
C VAL A 91 -7.53 10.56 4.04
N PRO A 92 -8.83 10.31 3.92
CA PRO A 92 -9.31 8.93 3.79
C PRO A 92 -8.66 8.25 2.59
N MET A 93 -8.31 6.98 2.77
CA MET A 93 -7.62 6.19 1.76
C MET A 93 -8.33 4.86 1.58
N LYS A 94 -8.51 4.47 0.33
CA LYS A 94 -9.01 3.15 -0.03
C LYS A 94 -7.90 2.42 -0.77
N MET A 95 -7.41 1.35 -0.16
CA MET A 95 -6.24 0.63 -0.64
C MET A 95 -6.63 -0.77 -1.08
N THR A 96 -6.45 -1.06 -2.36
CA THR A 96 -6.62 -2.43 -2.87
C THR A 96 -5.31 -3.16 -2.66
N VAL A 97 -5.36 -4.26 -1.92
CA VAL A 97 -4.16 -4.99 -1.50
C VAL A 97 -4.11 -6.33 -2.22
N PHE A 98 -2.98 -6.59 -2.85
CA PHE A 98 -2.69 -7.87 -3.48
C PHE A 98 -1.56 -8.56 -2.73
N GLU A 99 -1.63 -9.88 -2.64
CA GLU A 99 -0.53 -10.68 -2.14
C GLU A 99 0.26 -11.17 -3.33
N ALA A 100 1.60 -11.11 -3.27
CA ALA A 100 2.43 -11.52 -4.39
C ALA A 100 3.83 -11.90 -3.92
N GLY A 101 4.50 -12.75 -4.70
CA GLY A 101 5.94 -12.89 -4.60
C GLY A 101 6.60 -11.85 -5.47
N ILE A 102 7.94 -11.84 -5.50
CA ILE A 102 8.67 -10.90 -6.32
C ILE A 102 9.76 -11.64 -7.10
N SER A 103 10.12 -11.06 -8.26
CA SER A 103 11.02 -11.71 -9.22
C SER A 103 12.47 -11.72 -8.80
N LYS A 104 12.88 -10.79 -7.94
CA LYS A 104 14.28 -10.68 -7.51
C LYS A 104 14.36 -9.80 -6.26
N THR A 105 15.57 -9.61 -5.73
CA THR A 105 15.79 -8.80 -4.55
C THR A 105 15.36 -7.36 -4.79
N PRO A 106 14.47 -6.81 -3.95
CA PRO A 106 14.01 -5.43 -4.14
C PRO A 106 15.08 -4.43 -3.68
N ARG A 107 15.09 -3.28 -4.34
CA ARG A 107 15.97 -2.16 -3.98
C ARG A 107 15.18 -0.87 -4.01
N PRO A 108 15.29 -0.02 -2.99
CA PRO A 108 14.55 1.24 -3.00
C PRO A 108 15.06 2.14 -4.12
N ALA A 109 14.13 2.66 -4.90
CA ALA A 109 14.44 3.54 -6.04
C ALA A 109 13.36 4.62 -6.10
N ALA A 110 13.52 5.55 -7.06
CA ALA A 110 12.60 6.66 -7.28
C ALA A 110 12.44 7.45 -5.97
N GLU A 111 11.23 7.56 -5.46
CA GLU A 111 10.97 8.37 -4.26
C GLU A 111 11.10 7.59 -2.95
N LEU A 112 11.52 6.33 -3.00
CA LEU A 112 11.69 5.53 -1.79
C LEU A 112 13.02 5.85 -1.11
N ALA A 113 12.97 5.98 0.22
CA ALA A 113 14.16 6.19 1.04
C ALA A 113 14.75 4.87 1.51
N ASP A 114 13.89 3.91 1.87
CA ASP A 114 14.35 2.69 2.53
C ASP A 114 13.33 1.58 2.35
N LEU A 115 13.76 0.36 2.61
CA LEU A 115 12.86 -0.77 2.73
C LEU A 115 13.28 -1.63 3.91
N ARG A 116 12.32 -2.32 4.50
CA ARG A 116 12.59 -3.23 5.61
C ARG A 116 11.71 -4.46 5.52
N TRP A 117 12.23 -5.57 6.01
CA TRP A 117 11.48 -6.82 6.19
C TRP A 117 11.17 -6.93 7.67
N ILE A 118 9.87 -6.92 8.02
CA ILE A 118 9.45 -6.85 9.41
C ILE A 118 8.58 -8.04 9.81
N THR A 119 8.62 -8.38 11.10
CA THR A 119 7.72 -9.37 11.66
C THR A 119 6.43 -8.75 12.16
N GLY A 120 6.43 -7.44 12.36
CA GLY A 120 5.30 -6.70 12.89
C GLY A 120 5.42 -6.38 14.37
N GLY A 121 6.47 -6.89 15.03
CA GLY A 121 6.69 -6.63 16.44
C GLY A 121 7.87 -5.73 16.74
N GLU A 122 8.46 -5.12 15.71
CA GLU A 122 9.62 -4.27 15.91
C GLU A 122 9.23 -2.96 16.58
N ALA A 123 9.91 -2.63 17.69
CA ALA A 123 9.63 -1.40 18.42
C ALA A 123 10.20 -0.16 17.75
N ASP A 124 11.21 -0.34 16.89
CA ASP A 124 11.92 0.77 16.26
C ASP A 124 11.38 1.12 14.87
N VAL A 125 10.32 0.46 14.42
CA VAL A 125 9.73 0.71 13.11
C VAL A 125 8.37 1.37 13.29
N ARG A 126 8.22 2.56 12.73
CA ARG A 126 6.95 3.29 12.77
C ARG A 126 6.15 2.93 11.53
N LEU A 127 5.00 2.30 11.74
CA LEU A 127 4.15 1.82 10.67
C LEU A 127 2.97 2.76 10.46
N ALA A 128 2.60 2.93 9.18
CA ALA A 128 1.37 3.65 8.83
C ALA A 128 0.17 2.94 9.46
N PRO A 129 -0.90 3.69 9.81
CA PRO A 129 -2.05 3.09 10.48
C PRO A 129 -2.67 1.93 9.72
N ALA A 130 -2.75 2.02 8.38
CA ALA A 130 -3.33 0.93 7.60
C ALA A 130 -2.55 -0.37 7.79
N VAL A 131 -1.22 -0.30 7.84
CA VAL A 131 -0.39 -1.49 8.04
C VAL A 131 -0.52 -2.01 9.46
N ARG A 132 -0.37 -1.11 10.43
CA ARG A 132 -0.37 -1.49 11.84
C ARG A 132 -1.70 -2.06 12.29
N ASP A 133 -2.80 -1.41 11.90
CA ASP A 133 -4.11 -1.69 12.49
C ASP A 133 -4.95 -2.64 11.65
N GLN A 134 -4.64 -2.81 10.38
CA GLN A 134 -5.47 -3.62 9.49
C GLN A 134 -4.70 -4.70 8.75
N VAL A 135 -3.57 -4.35 8.11
CA VAL A 135 -2.84 -5.34 7.30
C VAL A 135 -2.19 -6.40 8.20
N LEU A 136 -1.46 -5.99 9.23
CA LEU A 136 -0.79 -6.94 10.11
C LEU A 136 -1.79 -7.90 10.78
N PRO A 137 -2.90 -7.42 11.36
CA PRO A 137 -3.88 -8.34 11.93
C PRO A 137 -4.44 -9.31 10.88
N LEU A 138 -4.69 -8.84 9.67
CA LEU A 138 -5.20 -9.69 8.60
C LEU A 138 -4.19 -10.79 8.24
N LEU A 139 -2.92 -10.44 8.12
CA LEU A 139 -1.89 -11.40 7.76
C LEU A 139 -1.70 -12.46 8.84
N ARG A 140 -1.80 -12.06 10.11
CA ARG A 140 -1.72 -13.01 11.22
C ARG A 140 -2.92 -13.94 11.24
N LYS A 141 -4.11 -13.40 10.99
CA LYS A 141 -5.33 -14.20 10.91
C LYS A 141 -5.26 -15.23 9.79
N ASN A 142 -4.66 -14.84 8.65
CA ASN A 142 -4.54 -15.74 7.49
C ASN A 142 -3.33 -16.66 7.56
N GLY A 143 -2.51 -16.55 8.60
CA GLY A 143 -1.33 -17.40 8.75
C GLY A 143 -0.16 -16.99 7.89
N LEU A 144 -0.20 -15.82 7.26
CA LEU A 144 0.91 -15.33 6.45
C LEU A 144 2.04 -14.78 7.30
N LEU A 145 1.71 -14.28 8.49
CA LEU A 145 2.69 -13.87 9.49
C LEU A 145 2.39 -14.57 10.81
N ALA A 146 3.43 -14.77 11.62
CA ALA A 146 3.26 -15.37 12.93
C ALA A 146 2.47 -14.42 13.84
N SER A 147 1.67 -15.01 14.73
CA SER A 147 0.89 -14.24 15.70
C SER A 147 1.76 -13.56 16.73
#